data_00fc92bb7dcc9775b1308e00b0d9049b
#
_entry.id   00fc92bb7dcc9775b1308e00b0d9049b
#
_cell.length_a   1.000
_cell.length_b   1.000
_cell.length_c   1.000
_cell.angle_alpha   90.00
_cell.angle_beta   90.00
_cell.angle_gamma   90.00
#
_symmetry.space_group_name_H-M   'P 1'
#
loop_
_entity.id
_entity.type
_entity.pdbx_description
1 polymer ?
#
loop_
_entity_poly.entity_id
_entity_poly.type
_entity_poly.pdbx_seq_one_letter_code
_entity_poly.pdbx_strand_id
1 'polypeptide(L)'
;MLDPQQELDSALDRRRSLPAQAGAARRVAGRAGGLSAAARCCDGRAAPRHAFRDRWRGAGGDAQSLSSYAETRVESTTAEFEALVGATRIGKTIALDGATVTVRYRVHGGAGGRLSTTLDLAMPSCDGVAGRYLVGGSIPGGFGQPLDLESASEIVLDDRHMRGSVVLRLDPPARVTARPYHTVSQSEEGFERVMQSVTLEIEWAVGDAAAT
;
A
#
# COMPACT_ATOMS: atom_id res chain seq x y z
N MET A 1 42.44 -27.20 19.18
CA MET A 1 42.25 -26.22 18.11
C MET A 1 41.27 -26.88 17.14
N LEU A 2 40.00 -26.55 17.26
CA LEU A 2 38.93 -27.16 16.43
C LEU A 2 38.87 -26.44 15.08
N ASP A 3 38.68 -27.24 14.03
CA ASP A 3 38.64 -26.82 12.65
C ASP A 3 37.43 -25.88 12.40
N PRO A 4 37.60 -24.67 11.85
CA PRO A 4 36.51 -23.76 11.57
C PRO A 4 35.41 -24.31 10.65
N GLN A 5 35.74 -25.33 9.86
CA GLN A 5 34.79 -26.00 8.95
C GLN A 5 33.76 -26.84 9.74
N GLN A 6 34.12 -27.40 10.89
CA GLN A 6 33.20 -28.18 11.73
C GLN A 6 32.19 -27.32 12.49
N GLU A 7 32.50 -26.05 12.76
CA GLU A 7 31.54 -25.12 13.38
C GLU A 7 30.47 -24.66 12.40
N LEU A 8 30.81 -24.49 11.10
CA LEU A 8 29.85 -24.11 10.08
C LEU A 8 28.83 -25.23 9.78
N ASP A 9 29.27 -26.47 9.72
CA ASP A 9 28.40 -27.62 9.46
C ASP A 9 27.43 -27.89 10.61
N SER A 10 27.86 -27.67 11.86
CA SER A 10 26.98 -27.81 13.02
C SER A 10 25.94 -26.70 13.17
N ALA A 11 26.19 -25.53 12.57
CA ALA A 11 25.25 -24.42 12.53
C ALA A 11 24.18 -24.58 11.44
N LEU A 12 24.52 -25.25 10.35
CA LEU A 12 23.60 -25.55 9.24
C LEU A 12 22.64 -26.69 9.59
N ASP A 13 23.06 -27.66 10.37
CA ASP A 13 22.24 -28.81 10.74
C ASP A 13 21.17 -28.46 11.82
N ARG A 14 21.44 -27.46 12.67
CA ARG A 14 20.46 -26.94 13.64
C ARG A 14 19.30 -26.17 13.01
N ARG A 15 19.40 -25.75 11.76
CA ARG A 15 18.30 -25.09 11.03
C ARG A 15 17.32 -26.06 10.35
N ARG A 16 17.67 -27.36 10.28
CA ARG A 16 16.82 -28.39 9.64
C ARG A 16 15.83 -29.09 10.57
N SER A 17 15.84 -28.78 11.86
CA SER A 17 15.04 -29.50 12.86
C SER A 17 13.92 -28.69 13.48
N LEU A 18 13.33 -27.73 12.77
CA LEU A 18 12.08 -27.09 13.21
C LEU A 18 10.90 -27.85 12.58
N PRO A 19 10.00 -28.45 13.39
CA PRO A 19 8.82 -29.10 12.87
C PRO A 19 7.92 -28.06 12.19
N ALA A 20 7.48 -28.38 10.97
CA ALA A 20 6.45 -27.64 10.28
C ALA A 20 5.16 -27.69 11.13
N GLN A 21 4.85 -26.62 11.82
CA GLN A 21 3.53 -26.45 12.42
C GLN A 21 2.55 -26.18 11.28
N ALA A 22 1.82 -27.21 10.89
CA ALA A 22 0.62 -27.10 10.09
C ALA A 22 -0.43 -26.32 10.91
N GLY A 23 -0.41 -25.00 10.80
CA GLY A 23 -1.45 -24.12 11.31
C GLY A 23 -2.71 -24.30 10.49
N ALA A 24 -3.70 -24.99 11.06
CA ALA A 24 -5.04 -25.10 10.51
C ALA A 24 -5.60 -23.69 10.24
N ALA A 25 -5.93 -23.43 8.97
CA ALA A 25 -6.68 -22.25 8.57
C ALA A 25 -8.06 -22.32 9.26
N ARG A 26 -8.19 -21.65 10.38
CA ARG A 26 -9.47 -21.40 11.05
C ARG A 26 -10.22 -20.38 10.19
N ARG A 27 -11.29 -20.81 9.54
CA ARG A 27 -12.31 -19.91 9.00
C ARG A 27 -12.85 -19.07 10.15
N VAL A 28 -12.47 -17.80 10.19
CA VAL A 28 -13.14 -16.83 11.03
C VAL A 28 -14.27 -16.24 10.19
N ALA A 29 -15.45 -16.85 10.33
CA ALA A 29 -16.69 -16.17 10.05
C ALA A 29 -16.86 -15.12 11.14
N GLY A 30 -16.27 -13.94 10.96
CA GLY A 30 -16.37 -12.82 11.86
C GLY A 30 -17.47 -11.87 11.41
N ARG A 31 -18.55 -11.86 12.19
CA ARG A 31 -19.53 -10.78 12.24
C ARG A 31 -18.85 -9.43 12.09
N ALA A 32 -19.45 -8.56 11.24
CA ALA A 32 -19.24 -7.13 11.27
C ALA A 32 -19.65 -6.61 12.65
N GLY A 33 -18.72 -6.56 13.55
CA GLY A 33 -18.88 -6.09 14.93
C GLY A 33 -17.53 -5.58 15.40
N GLY A 34 -17.36 -4.26 15.33
CA GLY A 34 -16.53 -3.49 16.25
C GLY A 34 -15.12 -4.01 16.52
N LEU A 35 -14.17 -3.84 15.61
CA LEU A 35 -12.79 -3.62 16.00
C LEU A 35 -12.65 -2.17 16.42
N SER A 36 -13.25 -1.89 17.58
CA SER A 36 -13.04 -0.67 18.33
C SER A 36 -11.62 -0.65 18.88
N ALA A 37 -10.86 0.34 18.41
CA ALA A 37 -9.96 1.13 19.24
C ALA A 37 -8.93 0.38 20.09
N ALA A 38 -7.80 0.05 19.50
CA ALA A 38 -6.57 -0.04 20.27
C ALA A 38 -5.36 0.38 19.42
N ALA A 39 -5.28 1.63 19.07
CA ALA A 39 -4.05 2.39 18.86
C ALA A 39 -4.45 3.86 18.72
N ARG A 40 -4.76 4.51 19.82
CA ARG A 40 -4.83 5.97 19.85
C ARG A 40 -3.41 6.48 19.81
N CYS A 41 -2.96 6.82 18.62
CA CYS A 41 -1.75 7.58 18.43
C CYS A 41 -1.95 8.98 19.06
N CYS A 42 -0.89 9.56 19.60
CA CYS A 42 -0.91 10.78 20.40
C CYS A 42 -1.45 12.04 19.71
N ASP A 43 -1.75 12.01 18.43
CA ASP A 43 -2.40 13.11 17.68
C ASP A 43 -3.91 12.93 17.50
N GLY A 44 -4.51 11.93 18.15
CA GLY A 44 -5.96 11.70 18.14
C GLY A 44 -6.54 11.21 16.81
N ARG A 45 -5.73 10.94 15.81
CA ARG A 45 -6.15 10.46 14.50
C ARG A 45 -5.38 9.20 14.07
N ALA A 46 -5.60 8.11 14.80
CA ALA A 46 -5.21 6.80 14.27
C ALA A 46 -6.17 6.44 13.12
N ALA A 47 -5.92 6.97 11.93
CA ALA A 47 -6.56 6.44 10.74
C ALA A 47 -6.03 5.02 10.53
N PRO A 48 -6.91 4.00 10.38
CA PRO A 48 -6.44 2.67 10.03
C PRO A 48 -5.64 2.76 8.74
N ARG A 49 -4.49 2.08 8.70
CA ARG A 49 -3.68 2.00 7.49
C ARG A 49 -4.41 1.13 6.49
N HIS A 50 -4.46 1.59 5.25
CA HIS A 50 -5.21 0.92 4.20
C HIS A 50 -4.33 0.69 2.98
N ALA A 51 -4.53 -0.44 2.34
CA ALA A 51 -4.09 -0.65 0.98
C ALA A 51 -5.28 -0.37 0.05
N PHE A 52 -5.06 0.48 -0.94
CA PHE A 52 -6.04 0.77 -1.99
C PHE A 52 -7.38 1.32 -1.46
N ARG A 53 -7.32 2.34 -0.62
CA ARG A 53 -8.49 3.10 -0.24
C ARG A 53 -8.82 4.11 -1.32
N ASP A 54 -9.97 3.94 -1.94
CA ASP A 54 -10.34 4.66 -3.12
C ASP A 54 -11.24 5.86 -2.81
N ARG A 55 -11.14 6.89 -3.65
CA ARG A 55 -11.98 8.09 -3.62
C ARG A 55 -12.36 8.46 -5.03
N TRP A 56 -13.57 8.90 -5.19
CA TRP A 56 -14.09 9.42 -6.44
C TRP A 56 -14.46 10.89 -6.29
N ARG A 57 -14.06 11.68 -7.26
CA ARG A 57 -14.49 13.08 -7.41
C ARG A 57 -15.11 13.24 -8.79
N GLY A 58 -16.42 13.50 -8.86
CA GLY A 58 -17.09 13.88 -10.11
C GLY A 58 -16.68 15.27 -10.57
N ALA A 59 -17.00 15.61 -11.80
CA ALA A 59 -16.74 16.95 -12.35
C ALA A 59 -17.40 18.04 -11.50
N GLY A 60 -16.59 18.94 -10.93
CA GLY A 60 -17.07 20.05 -10.08
C GLY A 60 -17.61 19.65 -8.69
N GLY A 61 -17.49 18.39 -8.29
CA GLY A 61 -17.96 17.90 -6.99
C GLY A 61 -16.85 17.66 -5.96
N ASP A 62 -17.25 17.37 -4.74
CA ASP A 62 -16.35 16.98 -3.67
C ASP A 62 -15.90 15.51 -3.81
N ALA A 63 -14.73 15.20 -3.25
CA ALA A 63 -14.21 13.84 -3.25
C ALA A 63 -14.99 12.98 -2.24
N GLN A 64 -15.54 11.86 -2.71
CA GLN A 64 -16.28 10.89 -1.90
C GLN A 64 -15.43 9.64 -1.69
N SER A 65 -15.39 9.13 -0.45
CA SER A 65 -14.71 7.87 -0.15
C SER A 65 -15.55 6.69 -0.66
N LEU A 66 -14.91 5.78 -1.38
CA LEU A 66 -15.51 4.52 -1.83
C LEU A 66 -15.32 3.47 -0.73
N SER A 67 -15.99 3.63 0.40
CA SER A 67 -15.88 2.74 1.55
C SER A 67 -16.79 1.51 1.48
N SER A 68 -17.76 1.52 0.57
CA SER A 68 -18.78 0.48 0.44
C SER A 68 -18.76 -0.10 -0.97
N TYR A 69 -17.81 -0.99 -1.23
CA TYR A 69 -17.83 -1.83 -2.41
C TYR A 69 -18.71 -3.05 -2.17
N ALA A 70 -19.59 -3.37 -3.13
CA ALA A 70 -20.23 -4.68 -3.20
C ALA A 70 -19.23 -5.68 -3.78
N GLU A 71 -19.05 -6.81 -3.10
CA GLU A 71 -18.30 -7.93 -3.64
C GLU A 71 -19.10 -8.60 -4.72
N THR A 72 -18.53 -8.74 -5.92
CA THR A 72 -19.19 -9.37 -7.06
C THR A 72 -18.65 -10.76 -7.35
N ARG A 73 -17.37 -11.00 -7.07
CA ARG A 73 -16.71 -12.29 -7.27
C ARG A 73 -15.47 -12.41 -6.40
N VAL A 74 -15.24 -13.57 -5.79
CA VAL A 74 -13.99 -13.89 -5.09
C VAL A 74 -13.54 -15.28 -5.49
N GLU A 75 -12.31 -15.37 -5.94
CA GLU A 75 -11.59 -16.61 -6.25
C GLU A 75 -10.30 -16.68 -5.39
N SER A 76 -9.51 -17.73 -5.56
CA SER A 76 -8.30 -17.94 -4.74
C SER A 76 -7.27 -16.81 -4.84
N THR A 77 -7.13 -16.19 -6.02
CA THR A 77 -6.14 -15.15 -6.30
C THR A 77 -6.72 -13.87 -6.88
N THR A 78 -8.04 -13.81 -7.05
CA THR A 78 -8.71 -12.66 -7.67
C THR A 78 -9.97 -12.30 -6.90
N ALA A 79 -10.19 -11.00 -6.69
CA ALA A 79 -11.42 -10.48 -6.11
C ALA A 79 -11.93 -9.31 -6.95
N GLU A 80 -13.23 -9.28 -7.19
CA GLU A 80 -13.92 -8.25 -7.96
C GLU A 80 -14.95 -7.54 -7.09
N PHE A 81 -14.99 -6.23 -7.24
CA PHE A 81 -15.82 -5.35 -6.44
C PHE A 81 -16.46 -4.28 -7.33
N GLU A 82 -17.60 -3.79 -6.91
CA GLU A 82 -18.30 -2.70 -7.60
C GLU A 82 -18.80 -1.66 -6.60
N ALA A 83 -18.66 -0.38 -6.94
CA ALA A 83 -19.23 0.74 -6.22
C ALA A 83 -20.04 1.64 -7.16
N LEU A 84 -21.11 2.24 -6.64
CA LEU A 84 -21.93 3.23 -7.34
C LEU A 84 -21.82 4.58 -6.61
N VAL A 85 -21.50 5.63 -7.37
CA VAL A 85 -21.48 7.02 -6.88
C VAL A 85 -22.29 7.89 -7.82
N GLY A 86 -23.52 8.17 -7.44
CA GLY A 86 -24.48 8.80 -8.34
C GLY A 86 -24.73 7.90 -9.59
N ALA A 87 -24.48 8.45 -10.77
CA ALA A 87 -24.59 7.71 -12.03
C ALA A 87 -23.28 7.02 -12.46
N THR A 88 -22.20 7.16 -11.69
CA THR A 88 -20.89 6.58 -12.00
C THR A 88 -20.76 5.20 -11.37
N ARG A 89 -20.42 4.20 -12.18
CA ARG A 89 -20.12 2.85 -11.74
C ARG A 89 -18.61 2.63 -11.77
N ILE A 90 -18.05 2.16 -10.66
CA ILE A 90 -16.60 1.91 -10.52
C ILE A 90 -16.41 0.45 -10.17
N GLY A 91 -15.90 -0.31 -11.13
CA GLY A 91 -15.44 -1.68 -10.93
C GLY A 91 -13.98 -1.70 -10.48
N LYS A 92 -13.65 -2.56 -9.52
CA LYS A 92 -12.31 -2.80 -9.01
C LYS A 92 -12.01 -4.28 -9.00
N THR A 93 -10.93 -4.66 -9.65
CA THR A 93 -10.42 -6.04 -9.62
C THR A 93 -9.06 -6.04 -8.96
N ILE A 94 -8.85 -6.91 -7.99
CA ILE A 94 -7.56 -7.16 -7.34
C ILE A 94 -7.13 -8.57 -7.69
N ALA A 95 -5.95 -8.73 -8.25
CA ALA A 95 -5.37 -10.04 -8.58
C ALA A 95 -3.98 -10.19 -7.95
N LEU A 96 -3.68 -11.38 -7.45
CA LEU A 96 -2.42 -11.76 -6.84
C LEU A 96 -1.71 -12.78 -7.72
N ASP A 97 -0.46 -12.51 -8.05
CA ASP A 97 0.41 -13.45 -8.76
C ASP A 97 1.81 -13.40 -8.14
N GLY A 98 2.13 -14.39 -7.34
CA GLY A 98 3.36 -14.42 -6.56
C GLY A 98 3.53 -13.19 -5.69
N ALA A 99 4.55 -12.38 -5.95
CA ALA A 99 4.83 -11.12 -5.25
C ALA A 99 4.18 -9.90 -5.93
N THR A 100 3.37 -10.10 -6.96
CA THR A 100 2.72 -9.02 -7.72
C THR A 100 1.27 -8.89 -7.31
N VAL A 101 0.86 -7.65 -7.01
CA VAL A 101 -0.54 -7.28 -6.80
C VAL A 101 -0.95 -6.39 -7.96
N THR A 102 -1.93 -6.82 -8.74
CA THR A 102 -2.52 -6.01 -9.82
C THR A 102 -3.86 -5.48 -9.36
N VAL A 103 -4.03 -4.16 -9.42
CA VAL A 103 -5.33 -3.52 -9.16
C VAL A 103 -5.78 -2.82 -10.44
N ARG A 104 -6.94 -3.23 -10.95
CA ARG A 104 -7.54 -2.67 -12.16
C ARG A 104 -8.84 -1.98 -11.82
N TYR A 105 -8.98 -0.76 -12.31
CA TYR A 105 -10.23 -0.01 -12.20
C TYR A 105 -10.92 0.09 -13.56
N ARG A 106 -12.25 0.02 -13.55
CA ARG A 106 -13.12 0.33 -14.69
C ARG A 106 -14.13 1.36 -14.24
N VAL A 107 -14.15 2.51 -14.91
CA VAL A 107 -15.09 3.58 -14.60
C VAL A 107 -16.07 3.72 -15.76
N HIS A 108 -17.37 3.59 -15.47
CA HIS A 108 -18.45 3.77 -16.43
C HIS A 108 -19.27 4.99 -16.02
N GLY A 109 -19.44 5.93 -16.95
CA GLY A 109 -19.95 7.27 -16.64
C GLY A 109 -18.89 8.14 -15.95
N GLY A 110 -19.26 9.31 -15.48
CA GLY A 110 -18.39 10.16 -14.70
C GLY A 110 -17.29 10.89 -15.49
N ALA A 111 -17.57 11.22 -16.72
CA ALA A 111 -16.70 12.05 -17.56
C ALA A 111 -16.22 13.31 -16.82
N GLY A 112 -14.93 13.64 -16.96
CA GLY A 112 -14.31 14.77 -16.26
C GLY A 112 -14.09 14.56 -14.76
N GLY A 113 -14.33 13.36 -14.24
CA GLY A 113 -14.05 13.00 -12.85
C GLY A 113 -12.59 12.62 -12.59
N ARG A 114 -12.30 12.36 -11.31
CA ARG A 114 -10.98 11.89 -10.85
C ARG A 114 -11.16 10.70 -9.92
N LEU A 115 -10.41 9.64 -10.20
CA LEU A 115 -10.29 8.49 -9.31
C LEU A 115 -8.94 8.58 -8.60
N SER A 116 -8.95 8.50 -7.28
CA SER A 116 -7.70 8.37 -6.52
C SER A 116 -7.73 7.14 -5.62
N THR A 117 -6.55 6.55 -5.42
CA THR A 117 -6.34 5.46 -4.47
C THR A 117 -5.19 5.78 -3.54
N THR A 118 -5.32 5.38 -2.27
CA THR A 118 -4.29 5.57 -1.26
C THR A 118 -3.70 4.22 -0.88
N LEU A 119 -2.38 4.16 -0.83
CA LEU A 119 -1.61 3.00 -0.44
C LEU A 119 -0.63 3.37 0.68
N ASP A 120 -0.78 2.75 1.84
CA ASP A 120 0.16 2.89 2.96
C ASP A 120 1.15 1.73 2.95
N LEU A 121 2.43 2.04 2.73
CA LEU A 121 3.51 1.06 2.73
C LEU A 121 4.37 1.24 3.99
N ALA A 122 4.43 0.20 4.81
CA ALA A 122 5.35 0.16 5.93
C ALA A 122 6.78 -0.02 5.40
N MET A 123 7.56 1.06 5.48
CA MET A 123 8.95 1.07 5.03
C MET A 123 9.85 1.29 6.26
N PRO A 124 10.47 0.23 6.79
CA PRO A 124 11.19 0.32 8.06
C PRO A 124 12.47 1.16 8.03
N SER A 125 13.04 1.42 6.85
CA SER A 125 14.27 2.21 6.70
C SER A 125 14.00 3.66 6.32
N CYS A 126 13.13 4.29 7.06
CA CYS A 126 12.54 5.56 6.67
C CYS A 126 13.40 6.78 6.99
N ASP A 127 14.22 6.69 8.04
CA ASP A 127 15.04 7.81 8.50
C ASP A 127 16.42 7.72 7.87
N GLY A 128 16.74 8.67 7.01
CA GLY A 128 18.06 8.81 6.42
C GLY A 128 18.17 8.40 4.96
N VAL A 129 19.37 7.99 4.55
CA VAL A 129 19.72 7.73 3.14
C VAL A 129 19.40 6.33 2.65
N ALA A 130 18.87 5.47 3.51
CA ALA A 130 18.65 4.06 3.17
C ALA A 130 17.41 3.85 2.29
N GLY A 131 16.34 4.59 2.55
CA GLY A 131 15.10 4.51 1.78
C GLY A 131 14.99 5.69 0.81
N ARG A 132 14.72 5.40 -0.48
CA ARG A 132 14.67 6.42 -1.53
C ARG A 132 13.66 6.07 -2.62
N TYR A 133 13.18 7.11 -3.27
CA TYR A 133 12.41 6.98 -4.50
C TYR A 133 13.33 6.98 -5.72
N LEU A 134 12.98 6.15 -6.74
CA LEU A 134 13.58 6.23 -8.07
C LEU A 134 12.46 6.44 -9.08
N VAL A 135 12.63 7.43 -9.92
CA VAL A 135 11.67 7.80 -10.98
C VAL A 135 12.45 8.13 -12.25
N GLY A 136 12.23 7.38 -13.32
CA GLY A 136 12.92 7.59 -14.59
C GLY A 136 14.45 7.54 -14.46
N GLY A 137 14.99 6.72 -13.55
CA GLY A 137 16.43 6.62 -13.28
C GLY A 137 17.01 7.70 -12.36
N SER A 138 16.20 8.69 -11.93
CA SER A 138 16.60 9.75 -11.01
C SER A 138 16.14 9.45 -9.58
N ILE A 139 16.79 10.08 -8.59
CA ILE A 139 16.42 9.99 -7.16
C ILE A 139 15.83 11.34 -6.74
N PRO A 140 14.51 11.53 -6.77
CA PRO A 140 13.88 12.80 -6.38
C PRO A 140 13.89 13.04 -4.88
N GLY A 141 14.09 12.01 -4.06
CA GLY A 141 14.14 12.15 -2.61
C GLY A 141 14.17 10.82 -1.86
N GLY A 142 14.27 10.90 -0.54
CA GLY A 142 14.14 9.78 0.38
C GLY A 142 12.73 9.63 0.93
N PHE A 143 12.43 8.48 1.58
CA PHE A 143 11.09 8.21 2.12
C PHE A 143 10.62 9.22 3.18
N GLY A 144 11.54 9.84 3.91
CA GLY A 144 11.24 10.88 4.90
C GLY A 144 10.87 12.24 4.29
N GLN A 145 10.91 12.36 2.96
CA GLN A 145 10.62 13.59 2.24
C GLN A 145 9.30 13.45 1.44
N PRO A 146 8.49 14.52 1.34
CA PRO A 146 7.33 14.50 0.46
C PRO A 146 7.77 14.42 -1.00
N LEU A 147 7.02 13.66 -1.80
CA LEU A 147 7.18 13.56 -3.25
C LEU A 147 5.89 14.04 -3.90
N ASP A 148 6.01 14.80 -5.00
CA ASP A 148 4.88 15.22 -5.83
C ASP A 148 5.29 15.11 -7.30
N LEU A 149 4.63 14.20 -8.02
CA LEU A 149 4.85 13.90 -9.43
C LEU A 149 3.56 14.15 -10.19
N GLU A 150 3.54 15.11 -11.10
CA GLU A 150 2.37 15.41 -11.92
C GLU A 150 1.96 14.25 -12.84
N SER A 151 2.94 13.44 -13.27
CA SER A 151 2.70 12.26 -14.09
C SER A 151 3.84 11.25 -13.90
N ALA A 152 3.50 10.02 -13.54
CA ALA A 152 4.44 8.92 -13.43
C ALA A 152 3.81 7.64 -13.97
N SER A 153 4.59 6.86 -14.72
CA SER A 153 4.24 5.49 -15.15
C SER A 153 4.91 4.42 -14.28
N GLU A 154 6.01 4.75 -13.63
CA GLU A 154 6.73 3.86 -12.72
C GLU A 154 7.39 4.65 -11.59
N ILE A 155 7.28 4.12 -10.38
CA ILE A 155 8.00 4.60 -9.19
C ILE A 155 8.55 3.38 -8.48
N VAL A 156 9.84 3.42 -8.13
CA VAL A 156 10.46 2.39 -7.31
C VAL A 156 10.72 2.96 -5.91
N LEU A 157 10.21 2.29 -4.90
CA LEU A 157 10.58 2.50 -3.51
C LEU A 157 11.70 1.54 -3.18
N ASP A 158 12.94 2.03 -3.14
CA ASP A 158 14.16 1.24 -2.92
C ASP A 158 14.60 1.38 -1.47
N ASP A 159 14.58 0.28 -0.73
CA ASP A 159 15.06 0.22 0.66
C ASP A 159 16.39 -0.54 0.71
N ARG A 160 17.48 0.21 0.77
CA ARG A 160 18.83 -0.35 0.74
C ARG A 160 19.18 -1.10 2.02
N HIS A 161 18.60 -0.73 3.14
CA HIS A 161 18.84 -1.41 4.41
C HIS A 161 18.16 -2.78 4.43
N MET A 162 16.90 -2.84 3.99
CA MET A 162 16.14 -4.08 3.86
C MET A 162 16.54 -4.90 2.63
N ARG A 163 17.33 -4.33 1.72
CA ARG A 163 17.71 -4.93 0.44
C ARG A 163 16.50 -5.37 -0.38
N GLY A 164 15.48 -4.55 -0.39
CA GLY A 164 14.22 -4.81 -1.09
C GLY A 164 13.67 -3.57 -1.75
N SER A 165 12.82 -3.78 -2.74
CA SER A 165 12.13 -2.69 -3.41
C SER A 165 10.68 -3.03 -3.69
N VAL A 166 9.85 -1.99 -3.71
CA VAL A 166 8.47 -2.05 -4.21
C VAL A 166 8.41 -1.26 -5.50
N VAL A 167 8.01 -1.91 -6.57
CA VAL A 167 7.84 -1.26 -7.88
C VAL A 167 6.36 -1.02 -8.12
N LEU A 168 5.98 0.23 -8.29
CA LEU A 168 4.63 0.66 -8.67
C LEU A 168 4.64 0.98 -10.15
N ARG A 169 3.83 0.27 -10.94
CA ARG A 169 3.59 0.55 -12.34
C ARG A 169 2.18 1.05 -12.52
N LEU A 170 2.05 2.18 -13.22
CA LEU A 170 0.80 2.89 -13.40
C LEU A 170 0.48 3.00 -14.89
N ASP A 171 -0.66 2.45 -15.29
CA ASP A 171 -1.15 2.48 -16.65
C ASP A 171 -2.64 2.83 -16.62
N PRO A 172 -3.04 3.99 -17.19
CA PRO A 172 -2.18 5.05 -17.72
C PRO A 172 -1.33 5.74 -16.64
N PRO A 173 -0.34 6.58 -17.02
CA PRO A 173 0.41 7.39 -16.07
C PRO A 173 -0.50 8.23 -15.20
N ALA A 174 -0.14 8.41 -13.94
CA ALA A 174 -0.95 9.07 -12.93
C ALA A 174 -0.18 10.17 -12.21
N ARG A 175 -0.89 11.13 -11.63
CA ARG A 175 -0.32 11.99 -10.60
C ARG A 175 -0.06 11.18 -9.35
N VAL A 176 1.11 11.33 -8.74
CA VAL A 176 1.46 10.61 -7.51
C VAL A 176 2.03 11.58 -6.48
N THR A 177 1.44 11.56 -5.29
CA THR A 177 2.05 12.21 -4.13
C THR A 177 2.45 11.15 -3.12
N ALA A 178 3.60 11.35 -2.46
CA ALA A 178 4.01 10.51 -1.34
C ALA A 178 4.32 11.37 -0.13
N ARG A 179 3.92 10.89 1.05
CA ARG A 179 4.14 11.58 2.32
C ARG A 179 4.58 10.59 3.40
N PRO A 180 5.58 10.93 4.20
CA PRO A 180 5.96 10.12 5.35
C PRO A 180 4.90 10.20 6.45
N TYR A 181 4.56 9.06 7.03
CA TYR A 181 3.71 8.97 8.20
C TYR A 181 4.55 8.67 9.44
N HIS A 182 4.42 9.50 10.46
CA HIS A 182 5.16 9.38 11.70
C HIS A 182 4.22 9.13 12.88
N THR A 183 4.73 8.41 13.86
CA THR A 183 4.14 8.32 15.20
C THR A 183 5.09 8.96 16.20
N VAL A 184 4.53 9.32 17.35
CA VAL A 184 5.33 9.76 18.49
C VAL A 184 5.39 8.61 19.49
N SER A 185 6.58 8.14 19.81
CA SER A 185 6.85 7.14 20.83
C SER A 185 7.43 7.81 22.06
N GLN A 186 7.08 7.33 23.24
CA GLN A 186 7.71 7.75 24.48
C GLN A 186 8.90 6.81 24.74
N SER A 187 10.08 7.39 24.89
CA SER A 187 11.31 6.71 25.30
C SER A 187 11.74 7.19 26.68
N GLU A 188 12.77 6.59 27.25
CA GLU A 188 13.36 7.03 28.52
C GLU A 188 13.94 8.45 28.43
N GLU A 189 14.33 8.90 27.24
CA GLU A 189 14.89 10.23 26.98
C GLU A 189 13.82 11.28 26.59
N GLY A 190 12.52 10.88 26.50
CA GLY A 190 11.41 11.77 26.15
C GLY A 190 10.55 11.25 25.01
N PHE A 191 10.06 12.16 24.16
CA PHE A 191 9.23 11.82 23.01
C PHE A 191 10.06 11.75 21.74
N GLU A 192 10.01 10.61 21.06
CA GLU A 192 10.69 10.37 19.80
C GLU A 192 9.68 10.27 18.65
N ARG A 193 9.98 10.92 17.53
CA ARG A 193 9.19 10.84 16.32
C ARG A 193 9.72 9.71 15.45
N VAL A 194 8.92 8.65 15.27
CA VAL A 194 9.31 7.46 14.52
C VAL A 194 8.48 7.37 13.24
N MET A 195 9.13 7.29 12.10
CA MET A 195 8.46 7.05 10.83
C MET A 195 7.98 5.60 10.74
N GLN A 196 6.74 5.42 10.32
CA GLN A 196 6.08 4.12 10.30
C GLN A 196 5.78 3.63 8.88
N SER A 197 5.52 4.55 7.95
CA SER A 197 5.11 4.21 6.60
C SER A 197 5.29 5.39 5.66
N VAL A 198 5.21 5.08 4.37
CA VAL A 198 4.98 6.05 3.31
C VAL A 198 3.54 5.91 2.87
N THR A 199 2.80 7.02 2.85
CA THR A 199 1.46 7.10 2.27
C THR A 199 1.58 7.64 0.86
N LEU A 200 1.19 6.83 -0.12
CA LEU A 200 1.11 7.22 -1.53
C LEU A 200 -0.36 7.51 -1.87
N GLU A 201 -0.61 8.61 -2.54
CA GLU A 201 -1.89 8.91 -3.19
C GLU A 201 -1.65 8.96 -4.70
N ILE A 202 -2.40 8.14 -5.43
CA ILE A 202 -2.30 7.97 -6.87
C ILE A 202 -3.62 8.45 -7.47
N GLU A 203 -3.59 9.43 -8.36
CA GLU A 203 -4.78 10.04 -8.95
C GLU A 203 -4.75 9.99 -10.48
N TRP A 204 -5.86 9.54 -11.06
CA TRP A 204 -6.11 9.56 -12.50
C TRP A 204 -7.26 10.50 -12.83
N ALA A 205 -7.08 11.30 -13.87
CA ALA A 205 -8.18 11.99 -14.52
C ALA A 205 -8.96 10.97 -15.40
N VAL A 206 -10.25 10.92 -15.22
CA VAL A 206 -11.13 10.09 -16.06
C VAL A 206 -11.64 10.96 -17.20
N GLY A 207 -11.12 10.71 -18.40
CA GLY A 207 -11.55 11.40 -19.61
C GLY A 207 -12.97 11.01 -20.01
N ASP A 208 -13.54 11.75 -20.96
CA ASP A 208 -14.73 11.36 -21.65
C ASP A 208 -14.43 10.05 -22.38
N ALA A 209 -15.07 8.95 -21.99
CA ALA A 209 -15.00 7.72 -22.76
C ALA A 209 -15.53 8.06 -24.15
N ALA A 210 -14.65 8.12 -25.13
CA ALA A 210 -15.09 8.13 -26.51
C ALA A 210 -15.93 6.86 -26.67
N ALA A 211 -17.22 7.04 -26.92
CA ALA A 211 -18.10 5.94 -27.31
C ALA A 211 -17.52 5.37 -28.60
N THR A 212 -16.91 4.19 -28.49
CA THR A 212 -16.52 3.37 -29.64
C THR A 212 -17.41 2.17 -29.68
#